data_f0661bbc2ca845c5149ad68a348040d4
#
_entry.id   f0661bbc2ca845c5149ad68a348040d4
#
_cell.length_a   1.000
_cell.length_b   1.000
_cell.length_c   1.000
_cell.angle_alpha   90.00
_cell.angle_beta   90.00
_cell.angle_gamma   90.00
#
_symmetry.space_group_name_H-M   'P 1'
#
loop_
_entity.id
_entity.type
_entity.pdbx_description
1 polymer ?
#
loop_
_entity_poly.entity_id
_entity_poly.type
_entity_poly.pdbx_seq_one_letter_code
_entity_poly.pdbx_strand_id
1 'polypeptide(L)'
;TDMNPLLLKPSSDHTAQVVLNGRPIGNRDAYEYFRKEGREELRKEVNAAFDRLAARYNPIVMEGAGSISEINLRDTDLVNMPMACYAGADVLLVADIDRGGVFASVYGSVMLQTPEDRKRIKGIIVNKFRGDIRLFEPGIKMMEELCGIPVLGVVPYYKDIHIEEEDSVVLDYKRMQAIEGKVNVAVVLLRHLSNFTDFNMLER
;
A
#
# COMPACT_ATOMS: atom_id res chain seq x y z
N THR A 1 -7.79 -16.63 3.39
CA THR A 1 -8.42 -15.58 4.23
C THR A 1 -7.46 -14.97 5.25
N ASP A 2 -6.63 -15.79 5.91
CA ASP A 2 -5.74 -15.27 6.97
C ASP A 2 -4.69 -14.28 6.48
N MET A 3 -4.23 -14.36 5.22
CA MET A 3 -3.28 -13.40 4.64
C MET A 3 -3.91 -12.02 4.39
N ASN A 4 -5.22 -11.96 4.13
CA ASN A 4 -5.98 -10.73 3.93
C ASN A 4 -7.28 -10.80 4.74
N PRO A 5 -7.21 -10.69 6.08
CA PRO A 5 -8.38 -10.87 6.92
C PRO A 5 -9.40 -9.74 6.80
N LEU A 6 -8.94 -8.55 6.47
CA LEU A 6 -9.76 -7.35 6.33
C LEU A 6 -9.40 -6.62 5.04
N LEU A 7 -10.37 -6.48 4.16
CA LEU A 7 -10.24 -5.76 2.89
C LEU A 7 -11.26 -4.64 2.81
N LEU A 8 -10.83 -3.51 2.26
CA LEU A 8 -11.68 -2.42 1.84
C LEU A 8 -11.67 -2.39 0.32
N LYS A 9 -12.82 -2.64 -0.30
CA LYS A 9 -12.98 -2.51 -1.73
C LYS A 9 -13.72 -1.22 -2.04
N PRO A 10 -13.06 -0.20 -2.60
CA PRO A 10 -13.73 1.04 -2.99
C PRO A 10 -14.90 0.75 -3.93
N SER A 11 -16.07 1.28 -3.60
CA SER A 11 -17.28 1.20 -4.44
C SER A 11 -17.70 2.54 -5.01
N SER A 12 -17.19 3.65 -4.43
CA SER A 12 -17.31 5.03 -4.91
C SER A 12 -16.27 5.89 -4.20
N ASP A 13 -16.22 7.19 -4.53
CA ASP A 13 -15.31 8.16 -3.88
C ASP A 13 -15.49 8.23 -2.35
N HIS A 14 -16.63 7.83 -1.82
CA HIS A 14 -16.97 7.98 -0.40
C HIS A 14 -17.32 6.67 0.29
N THR A 15 -17.50 5.57 -0.43
CA THR A 15 -17.96 4.31 0.14
C THR A 15 -17.05 3.14 -0.24
N ALA A 16 -16.85 2.25 0.71
CA ALA A 16 -16.14 1.00 0.49
C ALA A 16 -16.92 -0.19 1.04
N GLN A 17 -16.88 -1.30 0.33
CA GLN A 17 -17.33 -2.58 0.84
C GLN A 17 -16.28 -3.13 1.79
N VAL A 18 -16.68 -3.44 3.01
CA VAL A 18 -15.83 -4.09 4.00
C VAL A 18 -15.98 -5.60 3.88
N VAL A 19 -14.86 -6.28 3.65
CA VAL A 19 -14.81 -7.75 3.60
C VAL A 19 -13.97 -8.24 4.77
N LEU A 20 -14.57 -8.99 5.68
CA LEU A 20 -13.91 -9.58 6.84
C LEU A 20 -13.86 -11.10 6.71
N ASN A 21 -12.67 -11.68 6.84
CA ASN A 21 -12.43 -13.12 6.72
C ASN A 21 -13.06 -13.73 5.44
N GLY A 22 -13.00 -12.98 4.33
CA GLY A 22 -13.55 -13.40 3.03
C GLY A 22 -15.07 -13.23 2.89
N ARG A 23 -15.75 -12.61 3.86
CA ARG A 23 -17.20 -12.37 3.81
C ARG A 23 -17.49 -10.87 3.80
N PRO A 24 -18.32 -10.38 2.87
CA PRO A 24 -18.79 -8.99 2.92
C PRO A 24 -19.63 -8.77 4.18
N ILE A 25 -19.29 -7.74 4.96
CA ILE A 25 -20.03 -7.36 6.19
C ILE A 25 -20.79 -6.04 6.03
N GLY A 26 -20.82 -5.50 4.82
CA GLY A 26 -21.59 -4.32 4.44
C GLY A 26 -20.74 -3.26 3.75
N ASN A 27 -21.46 -2.27 3.21
CA ASN A 27 -20.84 -1.05 2.70
C ASN A 27 -20.77 -0.04 3.83
N ARG A 28 -19.63 0.63 3.97
CA ARG A 28 -19.44 1.71 4.94
C ARG A 28 -18.98 2.96 4.20
N ASP A 29 -19.48 4.08 4.61
CA ASP A 29 -18.90 5.38 4.28
C ASP A 29 -17.49 5.44 4.89
N ALA A 30 -16.56 6.10 4.19
CA ALA A 30 -15.18 6.23 4.67
C ALA A 30 -15.13 6.87 6.07
N TYR A 31 -15.96 7.87 6.33
CA TYR A 31 -16.06 8.50 7.63
C TYR A 31 -16.53 7.53 8.73
N GLU A 32 -17.56 6.71 8.47
CA GLU A 32 -18.03 5.68 9.42
C GLU A 32 -16.99 4.58 9.63
N TYR A 33 -16.27 4.20 8.58
CA TYR A 33 -15.21 3.20 8.68
C TYR A 33 -14.06 3.67 9.57
N PHE A 34 -13.66 4.95 9.50
CA PHE A 34 -12.58 5.50 10.31
C PHE A 34 -13.02 5.96 11.71
N ARG A 35 -14.28 5.76 12.11
CA ARG A 35 -14.72 5.97 13.50
C ARG A 35 -14.21 4.87 14.43
N LYS A 36 -14.01 5.21 15.71
CA LYS A 36 -13.48 4.27 16.73
C LYS A 36 -14.43 3.09 17.02
N GLU A 37 -15.73 3.31 16.85
CA GLU A 37 -16.76 2.32 17.12
C GLU A 37 -16.66 1.12 16.17
N GLY A 38 -16.55 -0.09 16.73
CA GLY A 38 -16.39 -1.35 15.99
C GLY A 38 -14.97 -1.67 15.52
N ARG A 39 -14.01 -0.76 15.70
CA ARG A 39 -12.61 -0.98 15.34
C ARG A 39 -11.92 -2.04 16.22
N GLU A 40 -12.26 -2.10 17.47
CA GLU A 40 -11.73 -3.08 18.41
C GLU A 40 -12.04 -4.53 17.98
N GLU A 41 -13.25 -4.76 17.49
CA GLU A 41 -13.66 -6.08 17.00
C GLU A 41 -12.91 -6.46 15.72
N LEU A 42 -12.79 -5.52 14.78
CA LEU A 42 -11.99 -5.73 13.58
C LEU A 42 -10.52 -6.00 13.90
N ARG A 43 -9.96 -5.28 14.87
CA ARG A 43 -8.57 -5.47 15.33
C ARG A 43 -8.37 -6.87 15.90
N LYS A 44 -9.31 -7.35 16.73
CA LYS A 44 -9.25 -8.72 17.28
C LYS A 44 -9.24 -9.77 16.18
N GLU A 45 -10.07 -9.60 15.16
CA GLU A 45 -10.12 -10.53 14.03
C GLU A 45 -8.82 -10.52 13.21
N VAL A 46 -8.28 -9.32 12.92
CA VAL A 46 -7.00 -9.17 12.22
C VAL A 46 -5.86 -9.80 13.01
N ASN A 47 -5.78 -9.53 14.31
CA ASN A 47 -4.76 -10.10 15.18
C ASN A 47 -4.87 -11.63 15.26
N ALA A 48 -6.08 -12.15 15.40
CA ALA A 48 -6.31 -13.60 15.43
C ALA A 48 -5.91 -14.28 14.10
N ALA A 49 -6.12 -13.61 12.96
CA ALA A 49 -5.65 -14.12 11.67
C ALA A 49 -4.12 -14.16 11.60
N PHE A 50 -3.45 -13.12 12.08
CA PHE A 50 -1.99 -13.08 12.18
C PHE A 50 -1.48 -14.21 13.08
N ASP A 51 -2.07 -14.42 14.26
CA ASP A 51 -1.64 -15.47 15.20
C ASP A 51 -1.75 -16.86 14.58
N ARG A 52 -2.80 -17.11 13.80
CA ARG A 52 -2.94 -18.39 13.04
C ARG A 52 -1.84 -18.57 11.99
N LEU A 53 -1.43 -17.49 11.32
CA LEU A 53 -0.32 -17.53 10.37
C LEU A 53 1.02 -17.73 11.10
N ALA A 54 1.26 -16.98 12.18
CA ALA A 54 2.49 -17.03 12.97
C ALA A 54 2.72 -18.41 13.62
N ALA A 55 1.65 -19.11 13.96
CA ALA A 55 1.74 -20.49 14.45
C ALA A 55 2.22 -21.50 13.39
N ARG A 56 2.15 -21.14 12.09
CA ARG A 56 2.40 -22.07 10.96
C ARG A 56 3.59 -21.67 10.10
N TYR A 57 3.92 -20.38 10.05
CA TYR A 57 4.91 -19.84 9.11
C TYR A 57 5.91 -18.93 9.81
N ASN A 58 7.17 -19.04 9.39
CA ASN A 58 8.26 -18.16 9.82
C ASN A 58 9.33 -18.16 8.71
N PRO A 59 9.74 -17.00 8.19
CA PRO A 59 9.25 -15.65 8.53
C PRO A 59 7.87 -15.32 7.93
N ILE A 60 7.23 -14.29 8.49
CA ILE A 60 6.06 -13.63 7.90
C ILE A 60 6.48 -12.26 7.40
N VAL A 61 6.15 -11.97 6.15
CA VAL A 61 6.31 -10.63 5.55
C VAL A 61 4.94 -10.00 5.45
N MET A 62 4.83 -8.77 5.96
CA MET A 62 3.59 -7.99 5.93
C MET A 62 3.78 -6.75 5.08
N GLU A 63 2.77 -6.39 4.31
CA GLU A 63 2.71 -5.16 3.55
C GLU A 63 1.74 -4.19 4.23
N GLY A 64 2.17 -2.93 4.38
CA GLY A 64 1.32 -1.84 4.86
C GLY A 64 0.40 -1.31 3.76
N ALA A 65 -0.52 -0.43 4.14
CA ALA A 65 -1.42 0.26 3.22
C ALA A 65 -1.41 1.77 3.48
N GLY A 66 -1.46 2.56 2.42
CA GLY A 66 -1.38 4.01 2.50
C GLY A 66 -0.03 4.49 3.05
N SER A 67 -0.06 5.47 3.94
CA SER A 67 1.14 6.06 4.52
C SER A 67 1.12 6.06 6.04
N ILE A 68 2.25 5.72 6.67
CA ILE A 68 2.44 5.88 8.12
C ILE A 68 2.45 7.36 8.55
N SER A 69 2.51 8.28 7.58
CA SER A 69 2.54 9.74 7.83
C SER A 69 1.15 10.33 8.04
N GLU A 70 0.08 9.58 7.80
CA GLU A 70 -1.30 10.02 8.02
C GLU A 70 -1.65 9.95 9.51
N ILE A 71 -1.02 10.84 10.29
CA ILE A 71 -1.12 10.84 11.76
C ILE A 71 -2.55 11.09 12.28
N ASN A 72 -3.39 11.72 11.47
CA ASN A 72 -4.81 11.91 11.75
C ASN A 72 -5.61 10.60 11.76
N LEU A 73 -5.10 9.55 11.11
CA LEU A 73 -5.73 8.22 11.07
C LEU A 73 -5.05 7.20 12.01
N ARG A 74 -3.99 7.60 12.71
CA ARG A 74 -3.18 6.70 13.56
C ARG A 74 -3.99 5.89 14.55
N ASP A 75 -4.90 6.52 15.26
CA ASP A 75 -5.71 5.86 16.30
C ASP A 75 -6.63 4.77 15.73
N THR A 76 -6.95 4.87 14.45
CA THR A 76 -7.86 3.98 13.74
C THR A 76 -7.15 3.08 12.74
N ASP A 77 -5.85 3.21 12.59
CA ASP A 77 -5.03 2.36 11.74
C ASP A 77 -5.02 0.91 12.27
N LEU A 78 -5.28 -0.05 11.41
CA LEU A 78 -5.24 -1.48 11.70
C LEU A 78 -4.12 -2.21 10.95
N VAL A 79 -3.42 -1.52 10.06
CA VAL A 79 -2.57 -2.14 9.06
C VAL A 79 -1.08 -1.86 9.30
N ASN A 80 -0.71 -0.58 9.49
CA ASN A 80 0.68 -0.16 9.49
C ASN A 80 1.36 -0.37 10.86
N MET A 81 1.70 0.73 11.55
CA MET A 81 2.46 0.65 12.81
C MET A 81 1.75 -0.12 13.92
N PRO A 82 0.41 -0.04 14.11
CA PRO A 82 -0.25 -0.86 15.11
C PRO A 82 -0.10 -2.36 14.88
N MET A 83 -0.15 -2.81 13.62
CA MET A 83 0.06 -4.22 13.29
C MET A 83 1.53 -4.63 13.46
N ALA A 84 2.48 -3.78 13.07
CA ALA A 84 3.90 -4.01 13.31
C ALA A 84 4.21 -4.11 14.80
N CYS A 85 3.58 -3.28 15.62
CA CYS A 85 3.70 -3.35 17.09
C CYS A 85 3.14 -4.66 17.65
N TYR A 86 1.95 -5.08 17.22
CA TYR A 86 1.34 -6.32 17.65
C TYR A 86 2.19 -7.53 17.30
N ALA A 87 2.68 -7.58 16.07
CA ALA A 87 3.51 -8.68 15.57
C ALA A 87 4.95 -8.68 16.14
N GLY A 88 5.37 -7.63 16.83
CA GLY A 88 6.77 -7.45 17.22
C GLY A 88 7.71 -7.28 16.02
N ALA A 89 7.19 -6.85 14.87
CA ALA A 89 7.92 -6.82 13.62
C ALA A 89 8.90 -5.64 13.52
N ASP A 90 10.00 -5.85 12.82
CA ASP A 90 10.85 -4.79 12.30
C ASP A 90 10.19 -4.20 11.03
N VAL A 91 10.35 -2.90 10.85
CA VAL A 91 9.71 -2.14 9.76
C VAL A 91 10.74 -1.66 8.76
N LEU A 92 10.48 -1.87 7.49
CA LEU A 92 11.20 -1.25 6.39
C LEU A 92 10.31 -0.17 5.76
N LEU A 93 10.81 1.06 5.75
CA LEU A 93 10.13 2.18 5.13
C LEU A 93 10.46 2.23 3.65
N VAL A 94 9.46 2.05 2.79
CA VAL A 94 9.61 2.14 1.33
C VAL A 94 9.14 3.51 0.86
N ALA A 95 10.02 4.25 0.17
CA ALA A 95 9.76 5.60 -0.31
C ALA A 95 9.81 5.68 -1.83
N ASP A 96 8.84 6.35 -2.42
CA ASP A 96 8.75 6.59 -3.87
C ASP A 96 9.52 7.87 -4.23
N ILE A 97 10.63 7.74 -4.96
CA ILE A 97 11.43 8.88 -5.41
C ILE A 97 10.91 9.49 -6.72
N ASP A 98 10.13 8.78 -7.50
CA ASP A 98 9.65 9.22 -8.82
C ASP A 98 8.72 10.44 -8.74
N ARG A 99 8.05 10.60 -7.60
CA ARG A 99 7.17 11.76 -7.34
C ARG A 99 7.93 13.03 -6.95
N GLY A 100 9.22 12.93 -6.65
CA GLY A 100 10.02 14.02 -6.09
C GLY A 100 9.81 14.22 -4.59
N GLY A 101 10.71 15.01 -3.97
CA GLY A 101 10.62 15.34 -2.55
C GLY A 101 10.91 14.18 -1.58
N VAL A 102 11.61 13.13 -2.01
CA VAL A 102 11.84 11.92 -1.22
C VAL A 102 12.47 12.20 0.15
N PHE A 103 13.39 13.17 0.27
CA PHE A 103 14.00 13.53 1.55
C PHE A 103 12.97 14.03 2.56
N ALA A 104 12.10 14.95 2.13
CA ALA A 104 11.04 15.47 2.98
C ALA A 104 10.03 14.38 3.36
N SER A 105 9.66 13.53 2.39
CA SER A 105 8.74 12.43 2.61
C SER A 105 9.28 11.41 3.61
N VAL A 106 10.52 10.97 3.45
CA VAL A 106 11.16 9.99 4.36
C VAL A 106 11.37 10.59 5.74
N TYR A 107 11.96 11.77 5.81
CA TYR A 107 12.21 12.47 7.08
C TYR A 107 10.90 12.72 7.84
N GLY A 108 9.89 13.24 7.15
CA GLY A 108 8.57 13.48 7.74
C GLY A 108 7.93 12.17 8.23
N SER A 109 7.97 11.10 7.41
CA SER A 109 7.41 9.82 7.79
C SER A 109 8.07 9.24 9.06
N VAL A 110 9.38 9.37 9.20
CA VAL A 110 10.11 8.92 10.38
C VAL A 110 9.83 9.81 11.59
N MET A 111 9.91 11.14 11.42
CA MET A 111 9.82 12.09 12.56
C MET A 111 8.41 12.24 13.11
N LEU A 112 7.39 12.00 12.32
CA LEU A 112 5.99 11.99 12.75
C LEU A 112 5.62 10.75 13.58
N GLN A 113 6.45 9.71 13.59
CA GLN A 113 6.20 8.52 14.41
C GLN A 113 6.51 8.79 15.88
N THR A 114 5.83 8.05 16.78
CA THR A 114 6.19 8.03 18.20
C THR A 114 7.62 7.52 18.37
N PRO A 115 8.30 7.82 19.48
CA PRO A 115 9.64 7.27 19.74
C PRO A 115 9.68 5.74 19.70
N GLU A 116 8.62 5.07 20.16
CA GLU A 116 8.46 3.62 20.21
C GLU A 116 8.33 3.05 18.80
N ASP A 117 7.46 3.64 17.98
CA ASP A 117 7.24 3.24 16.59
C ASP A 117 8.48 3.47 15.74
N ARG A 118 9.15 4.62 15.94
CA ARG A 118 10.40 4.96 15.25
C ARG A 118 11.50 3.93 15.47
N LYS A 119 11.62 3.38 16.68
CA LYS A 119 12.58 2.33 17.00
C LYS A 119 12.36 1.04 16.19
N ARG A 120 11.15 0.82 15.69
CA ARG A 120 10.84 -0.34 14.83
C ARG A 120 11.32 -0.17 13.41
N ILE A 121 11.48 1.05 12.93
CA ILE A 121 11.94 1.31 11.56
C ILE A 121 13.45 1.01 11.51
N LYS A 122 13.81 -0.08 10.85
CA LYS A 122 15.19 -0.60 10.80
C LYS A 122 15.90 -0.27 9.50
N GLY A 123 15.16 0.15 8.48
CA GLY A 123 15.75 0.47 7.20
C GLY A 123 14.82 1.27 6.30
N ILE A 124 15.43 1.94 5.35
CA ILE A 124 14.78 2.70 4.30
C ILE A 124 15.10 2.03 2.96
N ILE A 125 14.11 1.89 2.11
CA ILE A 125 14.26 1.46 0.71
C ILE A 125 13.74 2.61 -0.17
N VAL A 126 14.60 3.10 -1.06
CA VAL A 126 14.21 4.10 -2.05
C VAL A 126 13.77 3.37 -3.31
N ASN A 127 12.50 3.49 -3.67
CA ASN A 127 11.90 2.80 -4.81
C ASN A 127 11.67 3.71 -6.00
N LYS A 128 11.59 3.11 -7.18
CA LYS A 128 11.33 3.76 -8.48
C LYS A 128 12.41 4.75 -8.89
N PHE A 129 13.65 4.48 -8.57
CA PHE A 129 14.77 5.34 -8.94
C PHE A 129 14.98 5.38 -10.47
N ARG A 130 15.13 6.59 -11.01
CA ARG A 130 15.49 6.81 -12.42
C ARG A 130 16.80 7.57 -12.51
N GLY A 131 17.64 7.19 -13.44
CA GLY A 131 18.90 7.85 -13.74
C GLY A 131 20.13 7.11 -13.19
N ASP A 132 21.21 7.84 -13.03
CA ASP A 132 22.51 7.29 -12.61
C ASP A 132 22.59 7.28 -11.07
N ILE A 133 22.71 6.10 -10.49
CA ILE A 133 22.76 5.90 -9.04
C ILE A 133 23.95 6.64 -8.40
N ARG A 134 25.04 6.83 -9.12
CA ARG A 134 26.24 7.55 -8.62
C ARG A 134 25.91 9.00 -8.25
N LEU A 135 24.94 9.62 -8.91
CA LEU A 135 24.46 10.96 -8.57
C LEU A 135 23.64 11.00 -7.27
N PHE A 136 23.09 9.86 -6.87
CA PHE A 136 22.27 9.76 -5.66
C PHE A 136 23.05 9.24 -4.44
N GLU A 137 24.24 8.68 -4.61
CA GLU A 137 25.06 8.18 -3.49
C GLU A 137 25.28 9.21 -2.35
N PRO A 138 25.57 10.51 -2.63
CA PRO A 138 25.62 11.50 -1.57
C PRO A 138 24.27 11.69 -0.85
N GLY A 139 23.17 11.54 -1.59
CA GLY A 139 21.81 11.64 -1.06
C GLY A 139 21.47 10.50 -0.09
N ILE A 140 21.98 9.30 -0.33
CA ILE A 140 21.84 8.17 0.58
C ILE A 140 22.40 8.53 1.95
N LYS A 141 23.66 9.00 2.00
CA LYS A 141 24.32 9.41 3.25
C LYS A 141 23.56 10.52 3.96
N MET A 142 23.11 11.54 3.22
CA MET A 142 22.29 12.62 3.79
C MET A 142 20.99 12.09 4.42
N MET A 143 20.34 11.14 3.77
CA MET A 143 19.10 10.55 4.29
C MET A 143 19.36 9.76 5.57
N GLU A 144 20.42 8.97 5.62
CA GLU A 144 20.85 8.23 6.80
C GLU A 144 21.19 9.16 7.97
N GLU A 145 21.93 10.24 7.71
CA GLU A 145 22.28 11.26 8.72
C GLU A 145 21.04 11.96 9.27
N LEU A 146 20.10 12.33 8.39
CA LEU A 146 18.86 13.00 8.78
C LEU A 146 17.93 12.12 9.61
N CYS A 147 17.83 10.85 9.26
CA CYS A 147 16.85 9.94 9.86
C CYS A 147 17.43 9.10 10.98
N GLY A 148 18.75 8.93 11.03
CA GLY A 148 19.42 7.98 11.94
C GLY A 148 19.08 6.51 11.62
N ILE A 149 18.69 6.21 10.38
CA ILE A 149 18.25 4.89 9.91
C ILE A 149 18.97 4.57 8.61
N PRO A 150 19.51 3.35 8.43
CA PRO A 150 20.25 3.01 7.22
C PRO A 150 19.34 2.91 5.99
N VAL A 151 19.86 3.32 4.84
CA VAL A 151 19.25 3.07 3.53
C VAL A 151 19.74 1.71 3.02
N LEU A 152 18.86 0.72 3.05
CA LEU A 152 19.19 -0.66 2.72
C LEU A 152 19.30 -0.90 1.22
N GLY A 153 18.70 -0.04 0.41
CA GLY A 153 18.79 -0.17 -1.03
C GLY A 153 18.03 0.90 -1.80
N VAL A 154 18.43 1.03 -3.05
CA VAL A 154 17.76 1.87 -4.04
C VAL A 154 17.32 0.96 -5.18
N VAL A 155 16.01 0.86 -5.37
CA VAL A 155 15.40 0.00 -6.39
C VAL A 155 15.14 0.82 -7.64
N PRO A 156 15.71 0.44 -8.80
CA PRO A 156 15.47 1.15 -10.03
C PRO A 156 14.00 1.05 -10.47
N TYR A 157 13.58 2.04 -11.25
CA TYR A 157 12.26 2.02 -11.85
C TYR A 157 12.14 0.86 -12.83
N TYR A 158 11.23 -0.05 -12.54
CA TYR A 158 10.98 -1.21 -13.36
C TYR A 158 9.90 -0.89 -14.39
N LYS A 159 10.22 -1.04 -15.70
CA LYS A 159 9.35 -0.62 -16.81
C LYS A 159 8.45 -1.75 -17.34
N ASP A 160 8.89 -2.99 -17.18
CA ASP A 160 8.24 -4.15 -17.77
C ASP A 160 7.42 -4.95 -16.73
N ILE A 161 6.68 -4.22 -15.89
CA ILE A 161 5.76 -4.84 -14.95
C ILE A 161 4.44 -5.12 -15.66
N HIS A 162 4.11 -6.40 -15.80
CA HIS A 162 2.84 -6.88 -16.32
C HIS A 162 2.05 -7.57 -15.20
N ILE A 163 1.73 -6.82 -14.15
CA ILE A 163 0.86 -7.29 -13.06
C ILE A 163 -0.54 -6.78 -13.36
N GLU A 164 -1.53 -7.68 -13.25
CA GLU A 164 -2.92 -7.28 -13.41
C GLU A 164 -3.32 -6.30 -12.31
N GLU A 165 -4.04 -5.26 -12.71
CA GLU A 165 -4.53 -4.24 -11.79
C GLU A 165 -5.62 -4.83 -10.88
N GLU A 166 -5.57 -4.50 -9.60
CA GLU A 166 -6.51 -5.02 -8.61
C GLU A 166 -7.80 -4.18 -8.56
N ASP A 167 -7.70 -2.87 -8.85
CA ASP A 167 -8.80 -1.92 -8.71
C ASP A 167 -9.29 -1.37 -10.04
N SER A 168 -10.62 -1.21 -10.16
CA SER A 168 -11.28 -0.64 -11.36
C SER A 168 -11.01 0.86 -11.58
N VAL A 169 -10.38 1.54 -10.64
CA VAL A 169 -9.98 2.97 -10.77
C VAL A 169 -9.05 3.20 -11.98
N VAL A 170 -8.31 2.18 -12.39
CA VAL A 170 -7.44 2.23 -13.58
C VAL A 170 -8.22 2.43 -14.89
N LEU A 171 -9.50 2.08 -14.92
CA LEU A 171 -10.35 2.24 -16.11
C LEU A 171 -10.52 3.70 -16.53
N ASP A 172 -10.41 4.64 -15.60
CA ASP A 172 -10.50 6.08 -15.88
C ASP A 172 -9.33 6.61 -16.71
N TYR A 173 -8.22 5.85 -16.79
CA TYR A 173 -7.01 6.19 -17.52
C TYR A 173 -6.86 5.42 -18.84
N LYS A 174 -7.78 4.54 -19.20
CA LYS A 174 -7.70 3.77 -20.46
C LYS A 174 -7.94 4.65 -21.69
N ARG A 175 -7.25 4.30 -22.77
CA ARG A 175 -7.36 5.03 -24.03
C ARG A 175 -8.76 4.92 -24.62
N MET A 176 -9.35 6.05 -24.97
CA MET A 176 -10.64 6.14 -25.68
C MET A 176 -10.50 6.36 -27.19
N GLN A 177 -9.29 6.23 -27.76
CA GLN A 177 -9.03 6.49 -29.18
C GLN A 177 -8.53 5.24 -29.88
N ALA A 178 -9.05 5.02 -31.08
CA ALA A 178 -8.60 3.97 -31.97
C ALA A 178 -7.14 4.18 -32.40
N ILE A 179 -6.40 3.09 -32.58
CA ILE A 179 -5.03 3.10 -33.09
C ILE A 179 -5.10 2.70 -34.58
N GLU A 180 -4.62 3.57 -35.47
CA GLU A 180 -4.58 3.29 -36.89
C GLU A 180 -3.64 2.11 -37.17
N GLY A 181 -4.05 1.23 -38.10
CA GLY A 181 -3.27 0.05 -38.48
C GLY A 181 -3.34 -1.13 -37.51
N LYS A 182 -4.16 -1.05 -36.44
CA LYS A 182 -4.42 -2.16 -35.51
C LYS A 182 -5.89 -2.56 -35.50
N VAL A 183 -6.15 -3.79 -35.06
CA VAL A 183 -7.52 -4.20 -34.74
C VAL A 183 -7.93 -3.47 -33.47
N ASN A 184 -9.00 -2.70 -33.56
CA ASN A 184 -9.52 -1.94 -32.41
C ASN A 184 -10.75 -2.65 -31.87
N VAL A 185 -10.72 -2.95 -30.56
CA VAL A 185 -11.85 -3.55 -29.84
C VAL A 185 -12.39 -2.52 -28.88
N ALA A 186 -13.67 -2.17 -29.02
CA ALA A 186 -14.34 -1.26 -28.08
C ALA A 186 -15.00 -2.05 -26.96
N VAL A 187 -14.61 -1.76 -25.73
CA VAL A 187 -15.24 -2.29 -24.51
C VAL A 187 -16.14 -1.22 -23.93
N VAL A 188 -17.42 -1.53 -23.79
CA VAL A 188 -18.38 -0.59 -23.18
C VAL A 188 -18.18 -0.58 -21.67
N LEU A 189 -17.76 0.57 -21.15
CA LEU A 189 -17.58 0.77 -19.70
C LEU A 189 -18.95 0.97 -19.04
N LEU A 190 -19.36 -0.03 -18.26
CA LEU A 190 -20.55 0.06 -17.41
C LEU A 190 -20.18 0.69 -16.07
N ARG A 191 -21.14 1.27 -15.37
CA ARG A 191 -20.94 1.93 -14.05
C ARG A 191 -20.30 1.05 -13.00
N HIS A 192 -20.47 -0.26 -13.11
CA HIS A 192 -19.92 -1.26 -12.19
C HIS A 192 -19.34 -2.40 -13.02
N LEU A 193 -18.10 -2.29 -13.40
CA LEU A 193 -17.36 -3.32 -14.13
C LEU A 193 -16.35 -3.96 -13.16
N SER A 194 -16.62 -5.20 -12.72
CA SER A 194 -15.75 -5.93 -11.79
C SER A 194 -14.73 -6.83 -12.48
N ASN A 195 -14.97 -7.25 -13.72
CA ASN A 195 -14.13 -8.19 -14.45
C ASN A 195 -13.35 -7.48 -15.58
N PHE A 196 -12.83 -6.30 -15.31
CA PHE A 196 -12.13 -5.50 -16.32
C PHE A 196 -10.80 -6.13 -16.76
N THR A 197 -10.19 -6.96 -15.93
CA THR A 197 -8.94 -7.68 -16.24
C THR A 197 -9.12 -8.76 -17.29
N ASP A 198 -10.35 -9.24 -17.55
CA ASP A 198 -10.64 -10.21 -18.59
C ASP A 198 -10.26 -9.71 -19.99
N PHE A 199 -10.22 -8.40 -20.19
CA PHE A 199 -9.84 -7.75 -21.45
C PHE A 199 -8.34 -7.57 -21.64
N ASN A 200 -7.53 -7.77 -20.62
CA ASN A 200 -6.06 -7.59 -20.70
C ASN A 200 -5.41 -8.55 -21.69
N MET A 201 -6.05 -9.69 -21.95
CA MET A 201 -5.59 -10.65 -22.96
C MET A 201 -5.72 -10.13 -24.39
N LEU A 202 -6.56 -9.12 -24.63
CA LEU A 202 -6.75 -8.49 -25.94
C LEU A 202 -5.74 -7.36 -26.19
N GLU A 203 -5.04 -6.88 -25.18
CA GLU A 203 -4.05 -5.80 -25.26
C GLU A 203 -2.62 -6.32 -25.59
N ARG A 204 -2.43 -7.62 -25.59
CA ARG A 204 -1.15 -8.32 -25.90
C ARG A 204 -1.12 -8.78 -27.36
#